data_69f8c3d788c31c0055d01ae2fc0c74fb
#
_entry.id   69f8c3d788c31c0055d01ae2fc0c74fb
#
_cell.length_a   1.000
_cell.length_b   1.000
_cell.length_c   1.000
_cell.angle_alpha   90.00
_cell.angle_beta   90.00
_cell.angle_gamma   90.00
#
_symmetry.space_group_name_H-M   'P 1'
#
loop_
_entity.id
_entity.type
_entity.pdbx_description
1 polymer ?
#
loop_
_entity_poly.entity_id
_entity_poly.type
_entity_poly.pdbx_seq_one_letter_code
_entity_poly.pdbx_strand_id
1 'polypeptide(L)'
;MFEATLSRREVLRRGAAGAALLSTGSLFTAGNAFGRSGATVETVRWISPRGTLQVMDDFNLWVPLKMGYFKSLGIEAKLIAGSVTDALASTKFVAQNKADMGYPSPGVLTASIDSGMGVKSVWDVISGQVFNFGLPTDSKITSPKQLKGKSIALGSSGWKVIVDPMLVELGIDPKSVRYVSAGSSWMQAVATGKADAGLAWEGLRAQLAGQGLKLKYLIGTKWSKHPSNVYSVRAADLDDAAKRDLYTRFLQGVVMGLEFTKANPRAAAQITYRSLPDLQKTLKPQLALDSMLELAHAYGTSHLKGQGWGYNDAKGWSNYLKVVHDLGQTKKLLATKDVFTNELQVVANRKADAARARKDAKAYKLDKDFAQTKVRAGFTM
;
A
#
# COMPACT_ATOMS: atom_id res chain seq x y z
N MET A 1 45.36 -14.61 11.97
CA MET A 1 46.71 -14.02 12.01
C MET A 1 46.83 -13.05 10.84
N PHE A 2 47.00 -11.77 11.19
CA PHE A 2 47.25 -10.59 10.35
C PHE A 2 46.09 -10.01 9.49
N GLU A 3 45.38 -9.09 10.10
CA GLU A 3 44.76 -7.95 9.46
C GLU A 3 45.81 -7.01 8.83
N ALA A 4 45.54 -6.51 7.65
CA ALA A 4 46.27 -5.38 7.06
C ALA A 4 45.30 -4.24 6.82
N THR A 5 45.26 -3.27 7.75
CA THR A 5 44.59 -1.98 7.63
C THR A 5 45.34 -1.06 6.69
N LEU A 6 44.76 -0.71 5.55
CA LEU A 6 45.26 0.34 4.65
C LEU A 6 44.97 1.73 5.22
N SER A 7 46.05 2.55 5.33
CA SER A 7 46.01 3.89 5.90
C SER A 7 45.43 4.93 4.92
N ARG A 8 44.76 5.97 5.47
CA ARG A 8 44.12 7.08 4.73
C ARG A 8 45.07 7.88 3.79
N ARG A 9 46.37 7.65 3.83
CA ARG A 9 47.36 8.38 3.00
C ARG A 9 47.60 7.74 1.63
N GLU A 10 47.25 6.49 1.40
CA GLU A 10 47.50 5.82 0.11
C GLU A 10 46.38 6.04 -0.93
N VAL A 11 45.20 6.48 -0.51
CA VAL A 11 44.05 6.75 -1.40
C VAL A 11 44.18 8.10 -2.14
N LEU A 12 45.04 9.01 -1.67
CA LEU A 12 45.18 10.36 -2.25
C LEU A 12 46.28 10.54 -3.30
N ARG A 13 47.01 9.47 -3.65
CA ARG A 13 48.15 9.57 -4.58
C ARG A 13 47.94 9.05 -6.01
N ARG A 14 46.71 8.65 -6.38
CA ARG A 14 46.40 8.12 -7.75
C ARG A 14 45.39 8.90 -8.53
N GLY A 15 45.30 10.20 -8.36
CA GLY A 15 44.34 11.06 -9.06
C GLY A 15 44.92 12.35 -9.60
N ALA A 16 46.04 12.31 -10.33
CA ALA A 16 46.48 13.50 -11.05
C ALA A 16 47.48 13.09 -12.18
N ALA A 17 46.96 12.95 -13.39
CA ALA A 17 47.72 13.17 -14.64
C ALA A 17 46.79 13.09 -15.84
N GLY A 18 46.74 14.16 -16.63
CA GLY A 18 46.16 14.16 -17.98
C GLY A 18 45.35 15.38 -18.38
N ALA A 19 45.98 16.55 -18.45
CA ALA A 19 45.41 17.74 -19.15
C ALA A 19 46.16 17.95 -20.47
N ALA A 20 45.38 18.47 -21.44
CA ALA A 20 45.79 19.22 -22.64
C ALA A 20 46.02 18.46 -23.94
N LEU A 21 45.27 18.81 -24.96
CA LEU A 21 45.65 19.41 -26.23
C LEU A 21 44.43 19.69 -27.13
N LEU A 22 44.09 20.95 -27.29
CA LEU A 22 44.07 21.83 -28.48
C LEU A 22 43.18 21.46 -29.69
N SER A 23 42.16 22.24 -29.86
CA SER A 23 41.63 22.99 -31.02
C SER A 23 41.86 22.49 -32.46
N THR A 24 40.75 22.23 -33.18
CA THR A 24 40.54 22.83 -34.51
C THR A 24 39.02 22.95 -34.75
N GLY A 25 38.62 24.10 -35.26
CA GLY A 25 37.22 24.43 -35.48
C GLY A 25 36.62 23.77 -36.73
N SER A 26 35.33 23.54 -36.66
CA SER A 26 34.46 23.44 -37.84
C SER A 26 33.10 23.98 -37.49
N LEU A 27 32.77 25.11 -38.12
CA LEU A 27 31.43 25.66 -38.21
C LEU A 27 30.51 24.60 -38.86
N PHE A 28 29.55 24.11 -38.11
CA PHE A 28 28.36 23.51 -38.70
C PHE A 28 27.11 24.14 -38.08
N THR A 29 26.29 24.58 -39.03
CA THR A 29 24.98 25.17 -38.99
C THR A 29 24.08 24.76 -37.81
N ALA A 30 23.44 25.75 -37.22
CA ALA A 30 22.37 25.65 -36.26
C ALA A 30 21.16 24.87 -36.84
N GLY A 31 21.07 23.63 -36.54
CA GLY A 31 19.83 22.86 -36.62
C GLY A 31 19.15 22.92 -35.27
N ASN A 32 17.93 23.44 -35.21
CA ASN A 32 17.10 23.47 -34.01
C ASN A 32 16.87 22.04 -33.46
N ALA A 33 17.82 21.52 -32.69
CA ALA A 33 17.57 20.42 -31.82
C ALA A 33 16.88 21.00 -30.57
N PHE A 34 15.56 20.90 -30.50
CA PHE A 34 14.86 20.96 -29.22
C PHE A 34 15.45 19.87 -28.33
N GLY A 35 16.50 20.21 -27.62
CA GLY A 35 17.05 19.43 -26.53
C GLY A 35 15.94 19.28 -25.49
N ARG A 36 15.34 18.09 -25.42
CA ARG A 36 14.67 17.65 -24.18
C ARG A 36 15.73 17.78 -23.09
N SER A 37 15.66 18.84 -22.31
CA SER A 37 16.37 18.93 -21.05
C SER A 37 16.07 17.62 -20.32
N GLY A 38 17.09 16.84 -20.02
CA GLY A 38 16.92 15.58 -19.32
C GLY A 38 16.24 15.88 -17.98
N ALA A 39 14.93 15.60 -17.90
CA ALA A 39 14.18 15.78 -16.66
C ALA A 39 14.92 14.98 -15.59
N THR A 40 15.37 15.65 -14.55
CA THR A 40 16.03 15.01 -13.40
C THR A 40 15.06 14.00 -12.82
N VAL A 41 15.50 12.73 -12.73
CA VAL A 41 14.72 11.67 -12.10
C VAL A 41 14.76 11.91 -10.60
N GLU A 42 13.60 12.07 -9.97
CA GLU A 42 13.46 12.30 -8.54
C GLU A 42 13.03 11.02 -7.83
N THR A 43 13.63 10.75 -6.67
CA THR A 43 13.32 9.56 -5.88
C THR A 43 12.14 9.82 -4.95
N VAL A 44 11.17 8.88 -4.92
CA VAL A 44 10.14 8.78 -3.88
C VAL A 44 10.34 7.48 -3.12
N ARG A 45 10.65 7.59 -1.82
CA ARG A 45 10.81 6.48 -0.90
C ARG A 45 9.47 6.16 -0.26
N TRP A 46 8.83 5.07 -0.67
CA TRP A 46 7.59 4.59 -0.09
C TRP A 46 7.88 3.47 0.91
N ILE A 47 7.26 3.51 2.10
CA ILE A 47 7.45 2.51 3.14
C ILE A 47 6.16 1.75 3.45
N SER A 48 6.25 0.42 3.40
CA SER A 48 5.19 -0.52 3.78
C SER A 48 4.93 -0.50 5.29
N PRO A 49 3.70 -0.75 5.78
CA PRO A 49 3.45 -1.03 7.19
C PRO A 49 3.94 -2.42 7.62
N ARG A 50 4.39 -3.25 6.68
CA ARG A 50 4.80 -4.64 6.91
C ARG A 50 6.31 -4.77 6.85
N GLY A 51 6.87 -5.72 7.60
CA GLY A 51 8.30 -6.06 7.56
C GLY A 51 8.74 -6.80 6.29
N THR A 52 7.89 -6.81 5.27
CA THR A 52 8.15 -7.47 3.98
C THR A 52 7.45 -6.76 2.84
N LEU A 53 8.02 -6.88 1.64
CA LEU A 53 7.39 -6.49 0.37
C LEU A 53 6.91 -7.73 -0.41
N GLN A 54 7.07 -8.95 0.14
CA GLN A 54 6.72 -10.21 -0.50
C GLN A 54 5.21 -10.52 -0.36
N VAL A 55 4.36 -9.59 -0.83
CA VAL A 55 2.90 -9.67 -0.78
C VAL A 55 2.27 -9.15 -2.07
N MET A 56 1.11 -9.69 -2.44
CA MET A 56 0.39 -9.23 -3.63
C MET A 56 -0.27 -7.85 -3.43
N ASP A 57 -0.42 -7.40 -2.19
CA ASP A 57 -1.18 -6.20 -1.78
C ASP A 57 -0.66 -4.90 -2.42
N ASP A 58 0.65 -4.82 -2.66
CA ASP A 58 1.29 -3.61 -3.20
C ASP A 58 1.32 -3.59 -4.74
N PHE A 59 0.40 -4.30 -5.40
CA PHE A 59 0.30 -4.39 -6.86
C PHE A 59 0.19 -3.02 -7.54
N ASN A 60 -0.51 -2.07 -6.89
CA ASN A 60 -0.69 -0.71 -7.35
C ASN A 60 0.62 0.12 -7.36
N LEU A 61 1.72 -0.45 -6.83
CA LEU A 61 3.09 0.06 -6.94
C LEU A 61 3.96 -0.81 -7.85
N TRP A 62 3.83 -2.15 -7.76
CA TRP A 62 4.62 -3.05 -8.61
C TRP A 62 4.27 -2.93 -10.09
N VAL A 63 2.97 -2.80 -10.41
CA VAL A 63 2.53 -2.63 -11.81
C VAL A 63 3.11 -1.37 -12.43
N PRO A 64 2.93 -0.15 -11.86
CA PRO A 64 3.49 1.05 -12.48
C PRO A 64 5.02 1.07 -12.48
N LEU A 65 5.67 0.44 -11.49
CA LEU A 65 7.14 0.30 -11.47
C LEU A 65 7.62 -0.53 -12.66
N LYS A 66 7.04 -1.70 -12.88
CA LYS A 66 7.45 -2.64 -13.94
C LYS A 66 7.01 -2.22 -15.34
N MET A 67 5.87 -1.53 -15.44
CA MET A 67 5.40 -0.95 -16.72
C MET A 67 6.11 0.37 -17.08
N GLY A 68 7.01 0.86 -16.21
CA GLY A 68 7.78 2.08 -16.44
C GLY A 68 6.95 3.37 -16.32
N TYR A 69 5.76 3.34 -15.70
CA TYR A 69 4.92 4.53 -15.56
C TYR A 69 5.57 5.56 -14.63
N PHE A 70 6.12 5.15 -13.49
CA PHE A 70 6.89 6.04 -12.63
C PHE A 70 8.06 6.70 -13.39
N LYS A 71 8.84 5.89 -14.12
CA LYS A 71 9.96 6.40 -14.93
C LYS A 71 9.51 7.44 -15.96
N SER A 72 8.37 7.21 -16.64
CA SER A 72 7.84 8.17 -17.64
C SER A 72 7.37 9.48 -17.00
N LEU A 73 7.14 9.50 -15.69
CA LEU A 73 6.77 10.67 -14.90
C LEU A 73 7.98 11.31 -14.19
N GLY A 74 9.21 10.87 -14.51
CA GLY A 74 10.44 11.36 -13.87
C GLY A 74 10.61 10.87 -12.43
N ILE A 75 10.01 9.74 -12.06
CA ILE A 75 10.04 9.19 -10.70
C ILE A 75 10.87 7.89 -10.66
N GLU A 76 11.79 7.82 -9.69
CA GLU A 76 12.38 6.58 -9.19
C GLU A 76 11.61 6.18 -7.91
N ALA A 77 10.72 5.20 -7.99
CA ALA A 77 10.01 4.69 -6.83
C ALA A 77 10.86 3.66 -6.08
N LYS A 78 11.23 3.96 -4.82
CA LYS A 78 11.96 3.04 -3.92
C LYS A 78 10.99 2.49 -2.88
N LEU A 79 10.70 1.19 -2.97
CA LEU A 79 9.83 0.50 -2.02
C LEU A 79 10.66 -0.05 -0.86
N ILE A 80 10.26 0.27 0.38
CA ILE A 80 10.96 -0.07 1.61
C ILE A 80 10.05 -0.95 2.46
N ALA A 81 10.56 -2.08 2.96
CA ALA A 81 9.87 -2.85 3.97
C ALA A 81 9.83 -2.07 5.30
N GLY A 82 8.71 -2.08 5.98
CA GLY A 82 8.55 -1.45 7.29
C GLY A 82 9.04 -2.32 8.44
N SER A 83 8.24 -2.38 9.52
CA SER A 83 8.56 -3.18 10.70
C SER A 83 7.42 -4.16 11.02
N VAL A 84 7.77 -5.35 11.50
CA VAL A 84 6.80 -6.32 12.06
C VAL A 84 6.49 -6.05 13.52
N THR A 85 7.37 -5.35 14.23
CA THR A 85 7.28 -5.13 15.69
C THR A 85 6.83 -3.72 16.07
N ASP A 86 7.03 -2.72 15.19
CA ASP A 86 6.61 -1.34 15.41
C ASP A 86 5.51 -0.94 14.40
N ALA A 87 4.27 -0.94 14.86
CA ALA A 87 3.11 -0.55 14.05
C ALA A 87 3.20 0.92 13.55
N LEU A 88 3.91 1.78 14.27
CA LEU A 88 4.10 3.20 13.91
C LEU A 88 5.30 3.42 12.98
N ALA A 89 6.05 2.39 12.59
CA ALA A 89 7.29 2.56 11.82
C ALA A 89 7.07 3.37 10.54
N SER A 90 6.00 3.11 9.79
CA SER A 90 5.73 3.81 8.53
C SER A 90 5.55 5.31 8.73
N THR A 91 4.80 5.74 9.74
CA THR A 91 4.59 7.17 10.06
C THR A 91 5.82 7.83 10.67
N LYS A 92 6.54 7.11 11.56
CA LYS A 92 7.80 7.59 12.13
C LYS A 92 8.86 7.86 11.07
N PHE A 93 9.03 6.94 10.11
CA PHE A 93 10.01 7.12 9.03
C PHE A 93 9.66 8.31 8.14
N VAL A 94 8.37 8.54 7.87
CA VAL A 94 7.91 9.74 7.13
C VAL A 94 8.19 10.99 7.95
N ALA A 95 7.76 11.05 9.21
CA ALA A 95 7.97 12.22 10.06
C ALA A 95 9.46 12.57 10.23
N GLN A 96 10.35 11.57 10.25
CA GLN A 96 11.81 11.72 10.35
C GLN A 96 12.52 11.94 9.00
N ASN A 97 11.80 12.12 7.90
CA ASN A 97 12.37 12.24 6.55
C ASN A 97 13.23 11.04 6.09
N LYS A 98 13.00 9.86 6.66
CA LYS A 98 13.62 8.60 6.23
C LYS A 98 12.85 7.91 5.10
N ALA A 99 11.57 8.24 4.96
CA ALA A 99 10.71 7.92 3.83
C ALA A 99 9.94 9.19 3.43
N ASP A 100 9.47 9.22 2.19
CA ASP A 100 8.69 10.34 1.65
C ASP A 100 7.20 10.06 1.78
N MET A 101 6.79 8.80 1.66
CA MET A 101 5.40 8.38 1.73
C MET A 101 5.26 7.09 2.55
N GLY A 102 4.36 7.09 3.53
CA GLY A 102 4.03 5.95 4.38
C GLY A 102 2.71 5.30 3.99
N TYR A 103 2.48 4.08 4.48
CA TYR A 103 1.25 3.32 4.23
C TYR A 103 0.60 2.85 5.54
N PRO A 104 0.24 3.77 6.46
CA PRO A 104 -0.39 3.40 7.72
C PRO A 104 -1.86 2.98 7.55
N SER A 105 -2.37 2.20 8.51
CA SER A 105 -3.81 2.07 8.74
C SER A 105 -4.38 3.36 9.32
N PRO A 106 -5.71 3.59 9.25
CA PRO A 106 -6.33 4.78 9.83
C PRO A 106 -6.00 4.97 11.31
N GLY A 107 -6.03 3.89 12.12
CA GLY A 107 -5.71 3.95 13.53
C GLY A 107 -4.25 4.32 13.81
N VAL A 108 -3.32 3.81 13.01
CA VAL A 108 -1.90 4.19 13.08
C VAL A 108 -1.71 5.66 12.70
N LEU A 109 -2.37 6.12 11.64
CA LEU A 109 -2.29 7.52 11.22
C LEU A 109 -2.81 8.46 12.32
N THR A 110 -4.02 8.20 12.85
CA THR A 110 -4.65 9.06 13.87
C THR A 110 -3.85 9.08 15.17
N ALA A 111 -3.35 7.92 15.64
CA ALA A 111 -2.48 7.85 16.81
C ALA A 111 -1.16 8.61 16.60
N SER A 112 -0.60 8.57 15.38
CA SER A 112 0.60 9.33 15.04
C SER A 112 0.35 10.84 15.07
N ILE A 113 -0.75 11.32 14.48
CA ILE A 113 -1.12 12.73 14.50
C ILE A 113 -1.39 13.21 15.92
N ASP A 114 -2.13 12.42 16.72
CA ASP A 114 -2.43 12.74 18.13
C ASP A 114 -1.17 12.81 18.99
N SER A 115 -0.13 12.02 18.67
CA SER A 115 1.18 12.08 19.33
C SER A 115 2.06 13.25 18.87
N GLY A 116 1.58 14.10 17.95
CA GLY A 116 2.30 15.26 17.45
C GLY A 116 3.18 14.99 16.22
N MET A 117 3.09 13.82 15.60
CA MET A 117 3.76 13.58 14.32
C MET A 117 3.07 14.40 13.21
N GLY A 118 3.83 15.24 12.53
CA GLY A 118 3.34 16.08 11.43
C GLY A 118 3.15 15.28 10.13
N VAL A 119 2.22 14.33 10.12
CA VAL A 119 1.88 13.51 8.96
C VAL A 119 0.42 13.70 8.54
N LYS A 120 0.12 13.58 7.24
CA LYS A 120 -1.23 13.75 6.69
C LYS A 120 -1.47 12.77 5.54
N SER A 121 -2.68 12.22 5.43
CA SER A 121 -3.10 11.41 4.29
C SER A 121 -3.30 12.26 3.04
N VAL A 122 -2.81 11.76 1.91
CA VAL A 122 -3.02 12.34 0.56
C VAL A 122 -3.71 11.35 -0.39
N TRP A 123 -4.00 10.13 0.10
CA TRP A 123 -4.58 9.06 -0.71
C TRP A 123 -5.22 8.00 0.19
N ASP A 124 -6.50 7.74 0.04
CA ASP A 124 -7.17 6.58 0.64
C ASP A 124 -7.10 5.40 -0.33
N VAL A 125 -6.46 4.31 0.06
CA VAL A 125 -6.16 3.21 -0.86
C VAL A 125 -7.43 2.49 -1.30
N ILE A 126 -8.37 2.34 -0.38
CA ILE A 126 -9.70 1.76 -0.64
C ILE A 126 -10.72 2.57 0.15
N SER A 127 -11.68 3.23 -0.53
CA SER A 127 -12.76 3.98 0.13
C SER A 127 -13.75 3.03 0.81
N GLY A 128 -13.36 2.46 1.92
CA GLY A 128 -14.08 1.46 2.70
C GLY A 128 -13.11 0.47 3.32
N GLN A 129 -13.62 -0.46 4.12
CA GLN A 129 -12.76 -1.31 4.95
C GLN A 129 -12.12 -2.45 4.15
N VAL A 130 -10.81 -2.49 4.09
CA VAL A 130 -10.03 -3.60 3.49
C VAL A 130 -9.94 -4.80 4.43
N PHE A 131 -10.10 -4.56 5.75
CA PHE A 131 -9.96 -5.61 6.75
C PHE A 131 -11.19 -6.48 6.85
N ASN A 132 -10.96 -7.76 7.12
CA ASN A 132 -11.95 -8.83 7.22
C ASN A 132 -11.78 -9.56 8.54
N PHE A 133 -12.77 -10.37 8.92
CA PHE A 133 -12.57 -11.39 9.93
C PHE A 133 -12.54 -12.77 9.27
N GLY A 134 -11.42 -13.49 9.42
CA GLY A 134 -11.29 -14.89 9.05
C GLY A 134 -11.82 -15.78 10.17
N LEU A 135 -12.50 -16.86 9.82
CA LEU A 135 -13.18 -17.79 10.73
C LEU A 135 -12.82 -19.24 10.37
N PRO A 136 -12.88 -20.20 11.29
CA PRO A 136 -12.88 -21.61 10.93
C PRO A 136 -13.99 -21.92 9.92
N THR A 137 -13.79 -22.88 9.03
CA THR A 137 -14.77 -23.22 7.98
C THR A 137 -16.10 -23.75 8.56
N ASP A 138 -16.05 -24.44 9.68
CA ASP A 138 -17.19 -25.02 10.41
C ASP A 138 -17.83 -24.05 11.41
N SER A 139 -17.26 -22.85 11.60
CA SER A 139 -17.80 -21.84 12.51
C SER A 139 -19.27 -21.54 12.22
N LYS A 140 -20.09 -21.40 13.26
CA LYS A 140 -21.50 -21.01 13.15
C LYS A 140 -21.71 -19.50 12.99
N ILE A 141 -20.61 -18.70 13.05
CA ILE A 141 -20.65 -17.26 12.86
C ILE A 141 -20.88 -16.98 11.36
N THR A 142 -21.95 -16.27 11.03
CA THR A 142 -22.35 -15.89 9.66
C THR A 142 -22.45 -14.38 9.48
N SER A 143 -22.44 -13.61 10.59
CA SER A 143 -22.49 -12.15 10.60
C SER A 143 -21.42 -11.59 11.52
N PRO A 144 -20.80 -10.46 11.18
CA PRO A 144 -19.80 -9.83 12.05
C PRO A 144 -20.37 -9.39 13.41
N LYS A 145 -21.67 -9.14 13.53
CA LYS A 145 -22.32 -8.82 14.83
C LYS A 145 -22.26 -9.99 15.83
N GLN A 146 -22.07 -11.20 15.37
CA GLN A 146 -21.94 -12.41 16.21
C GLN A 146 -20.54 -12.55 16.83
N LEU A 147 -19.62 -11.60 16.59
CA LEU A 147 -18.31 -11.55 17.24
C LEU A 147 -18.35 -11.10 18.70
N LYS A 148 -19.50 -10.58 19.18
CA LYS A 148 -19.70 -10.24 20.59
C LYS A 148 -19.46 -11.48 21.46
N GLY A 149 -18.64 -11.33 22.50
CA GLY A 149 -18.25 -12.42 23.41
C GLY A 149 -17.25 -13.42 22.85
N LYS A 150 -16.72 -13.20 21.63
CA LYS A 150 -15.81 -14.13 20.95
C LYS A 150 -14.34 -13.79 21.16
N SER A 151 -13.47 -14.71 20.79
CA SER A 151 -12.02 -14.50 20.77
C SER A 151 -11.56 -14.10 19.36
N ILE A 152 -10.71 -13.06 19.27
CA ILE A 152 -10.17 -12.57 18.01
C ILE A 152 -8.64 -12.64 18.05
N ALA A 153 -8.06 -13.45 17.14
CA ALA A 153 -6.62 -13.57 16.98
C ALA A 153 -6.04 -12.37 16.22
N LEU A 154 -4.92 -11.87 16.72
CA LEU A 154 -4.15 -10.76 16.17
C LEU A 154 -2.69 -11.19 15.98
N GLY A 155 -2.06 -10.71 14.93
CA GLY A 155 -0.61 -10.87 14.73
C GLY A 155 0.22 -10.06 15.72
N SER A 156 -0.33 -8.95 16.21
CA SER A 156 0.27 -8.08 17.23
C SER A 156 -0.83 -7.47 18.09
N SER A 157 -0.56 -7.24 19.37
CA SER A 157 -1.47 -6.52 20.27
C SER A 157 -1.78 -5.10 19.78
N GLY A 158 -0.84 -4.49 19.07
CA GLY A 158 -1.03 -3.16 18.44
C GLY A 158 -2.12 -3.13 17.37
N TRP A 159 -2.57 -4.29 16.83
CA TRP A 159 -3.67 -4.33 15.86
C TRP A 159 -5.05 -4.09 16.47
N LYS A 160 -5.16 -4.00 17.78
CA LYS A 160 -6.40 -3.56 18.46
C LYS A 160 -6.91 -2.22 17.92
N VAL A 161 -6.01 -1.29 17.59
CA VAL A 161 -6.38 0.02 17.03
C VAL A 161 -7.11 -0.09 15.68
N ILE A 162 -7.03 -1.24 15.01
CA ILE A 162 -7.77 -1.55 13.78
C ILE A 162 -9.10 -2.21 14.12
N VAL A 163 -9.07 -3.20 15.02
CA VAL A 163 -10.24 -4.05 15.29
C VAL A 163 -11.28 -3.35 16.17
N ASP A 164 -10.85 -2.61 17.20
CA ASP A 164 -11.77 -1.94 18.13
C ASP A 164 -12.75 -0.98 17.39
N PRO A 165 -12.32 -0.09 16.47
CA PRO A 165 -13.24 0.72 15.69
C PRO A 165 -14.21 -0.10 14.82
N MET A 166 -13.75 -1.23 14.25
CA MET A 166 -14.61 -2.12 13.47
C MET A 166 -15.72 -2.73 14.33
N LEU A 167 -15.41 -3.12 15.57
CA LEU A 167 -16.38 -3.65 16.53
C LEU A 167 -17.39 -2.59 16.93
N VAL A 168 -16.96 -1.36 17.22
CA VAL A 168 -17.85 -0.24 17.57
C VAL A 168 -18.80 0.07 16.41
N GLU A 169 -18.33 0.07 15.16
CA GLU A 169 -19.19 0.26 13.98
C GLU A 169 -20.30 -0.81 13.89
N LEU A 170 -20.04 -2.02 14.39
CA LEU A 170 -21.00 -3.11 14.48
C LEU A 170 -21.91 -3.06 15.71
N GLY A 171 -21.73 -2.05 16.59
CA GLY A 171 -22.43 -1.94 17.87
C GLY A 171 -21.93 -2.93 18.93
N ILE A 172 -20.69 -3.39 18.82
CA ILE A 172 -20.05 -4.30 19.77
C ILE A 172 -19.08 -3.51 20.65
N ASP A 173 -19.23 -3.60 21.98
CA ASP A 173 -18.22 -3.11 22.89
C ASP A 173 -16.93 -3.94 22.74
N PRO A 174 -15.77 -3.36 22.41
CA PRO A 174 -14.50 -4.08 22.30
C PRO A 174 -14.10 -4.82 23.58
N LYS A 175 -14.56 -4.37 24.75
CA LYS A 175 -14.33 -5.07 26.04
C LYS A 175 -15.06 -6.41 26.12
N SER A 176 -16.08 -6.63 25.28
CA SER A 176 -16.83 -7.90 25.25
C SER A 176 -16.11 -8.99 24.45
N VAL A 177 -15.01 -8.69 23.76
CA VAL A 177 -14.22 -9.68 23.03
C VAL A 177 -12.89 -9.96 23.71
N ARG A 178 -12.37 -11.17 23.53
CA ARG A 178 -11.05 -11.55 24.06
C ARG A 178 -10.03 -11.55 22.91
N TYR A 179 -8.98 -10.75 23.03
CA TYR A 179 -7.90 -10.75 22.05
C TYR A 179 -6.86 -11.84 22.35
N VAL A 180 -6.41 -12.53 21.29
CA VAL A 180 -5.37 -13.56 21.31
C VAL A 180 -4.21 -13.07 20.44
N SER A 181 -3.12 -12.59 21.06
CA SER A 181 -1.90 -12.23 20.33
C SER A 181 -1.10 -13.49 20.02
N ALA A 182 -1.00 -13.86 18.73
CA ALA A 182 -0.39 -15.12 18.30
C ALA A 182 0.75 -14.93 17.28
N GLY A 183 1.31 -13.73 17.15
CA GLY A 183 2.40 -13.43 16.25
C GLY A 183 2.09 -13.82 14.81
N SER A 184 3.07 -14.33 14.08
CA SER A 184 2.90 -14.81 12.70
C SER A 184 1.93 -15.98 12.54
N SER A 185 1.55 -16.64 13.65
CA SER A 185 0.66 -17.81 13.66
C SER A 185 -0.81 -17.45 13.95
N TRP A 186 -1.22 -16.19 13.91
CA TRP A 186 -2.55 -15.76 14.33
C TRP A 186 -3.68 -16.44 13.52
N MET A 187 -3.54 -16.60 12.20
CA MET A 187 -4.55 -17.27 11.38
C MET A 187 -4.51 -18.81 11.53
N GLN A 188 -3.36 -19.37 11.88
CA GLN A 188 -3.26 -20.78 12.30
C GLN A 188 -4.03 -21.02 13.59
N ALA A 189 -3.97 -20.09 14.56
CA ALA A 189 -4.77 -20.16 15.78
C ALA A 189 -6.28 -20.19 15.49
N VAL A 190 -6.72 -19.43 14.47
CA VAL A 190 -8.12 -19.48 13.99
C VAL A 190 -8.43 -20.83 13.34
N ALA A 191 -7.60 -21.27 12.39
CA ALA A 191 -7.83 -22.52 11.65
C ALA A 191 -7.89 -23.76 12.55
N THR A 192 -7.22 -23.71 13.72
CA THR A 192 -7.21 -24.79 14.72
C THR A 192 -8.22 -24.61 15.86
N GLY A 193 -9.11 -23.59 15.78
CA GLY A 193 -10.14 -23.33 16.79
C GLY A 193 -9.64 -22.75 18.12
N LYS A 194 -8.36 -22.32 18.20
CA LYS A 194 -7.82 -21.61 19.38
C LYS A 194 -8.34 -20.17 19.51
N ALA A 195 -8.89 -19.62 18.44
CA ALA A 195 -9.63 -18.37 18.41
C ALA A 195 -10.85 -18.52 17.48
N ASP A 196 -11.94 -17.81 17.83
CA ASP A 196 -13.19 -17.85 17.05
C ASP A 196 -13.07 -17.10 15.72
N ALA A 197 -12.24 -16.05 15.68
CA ALA A 197 -11.99 -15.21 14.51
C ALA A 197 -10.53 -14.68 14.51
N GLY A 198 -10.10 -14.11 13.40
CA GLY A 198 -8.83 -13.41 13.31
C GLY A 198 -8.91 -12.24 12.34
N LEU A 199 -8.13 -11.19 12.60
CA LEU A 199 -8.03 -10.07 11.67
C LEU A 199 -7.34 -10.53 10.38
N ALA A 200 -7.99 -10.29 9.26
CA ALA A 200 -7.48 -10.57 7.92
C ALA A 200 -7.74 -9.35 7.02
N TRP A 201 -7.34 -9.43 5.76
CA TRP A 201 -7.59 -8.38 4.75
C TRP A 201 -7.71 -8.99 3.36
N GLU A 202 -8.21 -8.19 2.40
CA GLU A 202 -8.28 -8.61 1.01
C GLU A 202 -6.88 -8.86 0.44
N GLY A 203 -6.76 -9.87 -0.42
CA GLY A 203 -5.48 -10.36 -0.94
C GLY A 203 -4.80 -11.40 -0.04
N LEU A 204 -4.96 -11.34 1.29
CA LEU A 204 -4.41 -12.33 2.21
C LEU A 204 -5.14 -13.68 2.11
N ARG A 205 -6.43 -13.70 1.76
CA ARG A 205 -7.27 -14.92 1.73
C ARG A 205 -6.67 -16.01 0.84
N ALA A 206 -6.30 -15.66 -0.39
CA ALA A 206 -5.68 -16.59 -1.32
C ALA A 206 -4.27 -17.02 -0.86
N GLN A 207 -3.53 -16.13 -0.20
CA GLN A 207 -2.20 -16.44 0.34
C GLN A 207 -2.31 -17.45 1.50
N LEU A 208 -3.26 -17.27 2.41
CA LEU A 208 -3.53 -18.23 3.50
C LEU A 208 -3.98 -19.59 2.95
N ALA A 209 -4.83 -19.59 1.91
CA ALA A 209 -5.21 -20.82 1.22
C ALA A 209 -3.99 -21.52 0.60
N GLY A 210 -3.04 -20.79 0.05
CA GLY A 210 -1.76 -21.30 -0.46
C GLY A 210 -0.90 -21.95 0.62
N GLN A 211 -1.01 -21.49 1.86
CA GLN A 211 -0.38 -22.07 3.04
C GLN A 211 -1.16 -23.26 3.63
N GLY A 212 -2.26 -23.69 2.97
CA GLY A 212 -3.09 -24.81 3.40
C GLY A 212 -4.13 -24.44 4.47
N LEU A 213 -4.28 -23.17 4.84
CA LEU A 213 -5.26 -22.73 5.83
C LEU A 213 -6.66 -22.63 5.18
N LYS A 214 -7.58 -23.48 5.63
CA LYS A 214 -8.98 -23.47 5.19
C LYS A 214 -9.79 -22.57 6.12
N LEU A 215 -10.24 -21.44 5.62
CA LEU A 215 -10.96 -20.41 6.37
C LEU A 215 -12.15 -19.88 5.56
N LYS A 216 -13.16 -19.36 6.25
CA LYS A 216 -14.20 -18.52 5.66
C LYS A 216 -14.05 -17.09 6.19
N TYR A 217 -14.69 -16.11 5.54
CA TYR A 217 -14.43 -14.71 5.82
C TYR A 217 -15.70 -13.88 5.90
N LEU A 218 -15.73 -12.96 6.86
CA LEU A 218 -16.67 -11.85 6.94
C LEU A 218 -16.00 -10.62 6.29
N ILE A 219 -16.37 -10.34 5.05
CA ILE A 219 -15.70 -9.35 4.20
C ILE A 219 -16.06 -7.94 4.61
N GLY A 220 -15.06 -7.13 4.99
CA GLY A 220 -15.22 -5.79 5.54
C GLY A 220 -15.89 -4.79 4.59
N THR A 221 -15.56 -4.81 3.30
CA THR A 221 -16.18 -3.93 2.29
C THR A 221 -17.70 -4.07 2.20
N LYS A 222 -18.27 -5.18 2.70
CA LYS A 222 -19.71 -5.44 2.67
C LYS A 222 -20.48 -4.73 3.79
N TRP A 223 -19.82 -4.30 4.86
CA TRP A 223 -20.51 -3.78 6.04
C TRP A 223 -19.87 -2.55 6.69
N SER A 224 -18.58 -2.30 6.47
CA SER A 224 -17.87 -1.16 7.07
C SER A 224 -17.76 0.02 6.10
N LYS A 225 -17.90 1.23 6.63
CA LYS A 225 -17.73 2.52 5.93
C LYS A 225 -16.52 3.29 6.45
N HIS A 226 -15.76 2.72 7.37
CA HIS A 226 -14.54 3.33 7.86
C HIS A 226 -13.48 3.40 6.76
N PRO A 227 -12.57 4.40 6.79
CA PRO A 227 -11.47 4.50 5.84
C PRO A 227 -10.55 3.28 5.94
N SER A 228 -9.83 3.00 4.86
CA SER A 228 -8.82 1.96 4.79
C SER A 228 -7.42 2.53 5.02
N ASN A 229 -6.39 1.74 4.70
CA ASN A 229 -5.02 2.20 4.70
C ASN A 229 -4.83 3.36 3.73
N VAL A 230 -3.96 4.29 4.09
CA VAL A 230 -3.74 5.52 3.34
C VAL A 230 -2.28 5.67 2.93
N TYR A 231 -2.02 6.49 1.91
CA TYR A 231 -0.68 7.03 1.72
C TYR A 231 -0.59 8.37 2.46
N SER A 232 0.36 8.43 3.39
CA SER A 232 0.63 9.61 4.19
C SER A 232 1.99 10.21 3.87
N VAL A 233 2.07 11.54 3.91
CA VAL A 233 3.29 12.33 3.72
C VAL A 233 3.52 13.23 4.93
N ARG A 234 4.67 13.89 5.01
CA ARG A 234 4.84 14.98 6.00
C ARG A 234 3.86 16.11 5.68
N ALA A 235 3.17 16.60 6.69
CA ALA A 235 2.22 17.70 6.52
C ALA A 235 2.90 18.96 5.97
N ALA A 236 4.11 19.29 6.45
CA ALA A 236 4.88 20.44 5.99
C ALA A 236 5.30 20.36 4.51
N ASP A 237 5.46 19.16 3.96
CA ASP A 237 5.77 19.00 2.52
C ASP A 237 4.61 19.48 1.61
N LEU A 238 3.40 19.59 2.16
CA LEU A 238 2.23 20.05 1.40
C LEU A 238 2.23 21.58 1.19
N ASP A 239 3.08 22.30 1.91
CA ASP A 239 3.30 23.75 1.72
C ASP A 239 4.38 24.02 0.65
N ASP A 240 5.20 22.99 0.32
CA ASP A 240 6.23 23.06 -0.71
C ASP A 240 5.67 22.64 -2.09
N ALA A 241 5.69 23.54 -3.05
CA ALA A 241 5.18 23.31 -4.40
C ALA A 241 5.92 22.19 -5.14
N ALA A 242 7.25 22.05 -4.95
CA ALA A 242 8.04 21.00 -5.58
C ALA A 242 7.71 19.62 -4.98
N LYS A 243 7.51 19.52 -3.66
CA LYS A 243 7.06 18.29 -3.00
C LYS A 243 5.65 17.91 -3.41
N ARG A 244 4.73 18.86 -3.50
CA ARG A 244 3.38 18.61 -4.00
C ARG A 244 3.38 18.06 -5.42
N ASP A 245 4.20 18.64 -6.32
CA ASP A 245 4.36 18.14 -7.68
C ASP A 245 4.94 16.71 -7.70
N LEU A 246 6.01 16.45 -6.94
CA LEU A 246 6.66 15.15 -6.82
C LEU A 246 5.66 14.07 -6.38
N TYR A 247 4.93 14.33 -5.30
CA TYR A 247 3.93 13.38 -4.79
C TYR A 247 2.74 13.21 -5.75
N THR A 248 2.32 14.29 -6.42
CA THR A 248 1.27 14.22 -7.44
C THR A 248 1.69 13.32 -8.61
N ARG A 249 2.93 13.46 -9.11
CA ARG A 249 3.45 12.59 -10.19
C ARG A 249 3.55 11.13 -9.73
N PHE A 250 3.95 10.87 -8.47
CA PHE A 250 3.93 9.52 -7.93
C PHE A 250 2.50 8.96 -7.92
N LEU A 251 1.52 9.70 -7.43
CA LEU A 251 0.11 9.29 -7.42
C LEU A 251 -0.47 9.10 -8.83
N GLN A 252 -0.02 9.86 -9.85
CA GLN A 252 -0.37 9.59 -11.25
C GLN A 252 0.09 8.19 -11.68
N GLY A 253 1.31 7.78 -11.31
CA GLY A 253 1.80 6.43 -11.56
C GLY A 253 0.94 5.37 -10.89
N VAL A 254 0.50 5.62 -9.64
CA VAL A 254 -0.44 4.74 -8.92
C VAL A 254 -1.77 4.62 -9.66
N VAL A 255 -2.36 5.74 -10.11
CA VAL A 255 -3.59 5.73 -10.94
C VAL A 255 -3.40 4.88 -12.19
N MET A 256 -2.30 5.04 -12.91
CA MET A 256 -2.01 4.24 -14.10
C MET A 256 -1.90 2.76 -13.77
N GLY A 257 -1.27 2.40 -12.65
CA GLY A 257 -1.22 1.01 -12.17
C GLY A 257 -2.60 0.42 -11.87
N LEU A 258 -3.49 1.18 -11.25
CA LEU A 258 -4.87 0.78 -10.97
C LEU A 258 -5.70 0.64 -12.25
N GLU A 259 -5.59 1.58 -13.20
CA GLU A 259 -6.25 1.51 -14.51
C GLU A 259 -5.76 0.32 -15.36
N PHE A 260 -4.46 0.01 -15.29
CA PHE A 260 -3.90 -1.19 -15.90
C PHE A 260 -4.52 -2.45 -15.29
N THR A 261 -4.54 -2.53 -13.95
CA THR A 261 -5.07 -3.69 -13.21
C THR A 261 -6.56 -3.88 -13.49
N LYS A 262 -7.33 -2.80 -13.50
CA LYS A 262 -8.75 -2.82 -13.86
C LYS A 262 -8.97 -3.38 -15.28
N ALA A 263 -8.13 -2.99 -16.23
CA ALA A 263 -8.24 -3.45 -17.62
C ALA A 263 -7.77 -4.90 -17.83
N ASN A 264 -6.78 -5.37 -17.03
CA ASN A 264 -6.25 -6.74 -17.13
C ASN A 264 -5.69 -7.22 -15.76
N PRO A 265 -6.54 -7.70 -14.84
CA PRO A 265 -6.09 -8.16 -13.54
C PRO A 265 -5.16 -9.38 -13.60
N ARG A 266 -5.26 -10.21 -14.66
CA ARG A 266 -4.35 -11.35 -14.89
C ARG A 266 -2.93 -10.88 -15.20
N ALA A 267 -2.78 -9.87 -16.05
CA ALA A 267 -1.48 -9.26 -16.33
C ALA A 267 -0.89 -8.59 -15.08
N ALA A 268 -1.71 -7.86 -14.32
CA ALA A 268 -1.29 -7.25 -13.06
C ALA A 268 -0.84 -8.31 -12.03
N ALA A 269 -1.57 -9.44 -11.93
CA ALA A 269 -1.18 -10.57 -11.09
C ALA A 269 0.18 -11.13 -11.50
N GLN A 270 0.41 -11.36 -12.80
CA GLN A 270 1.69 -11.84 -13.30
C GLN A 270 2.83 -10.86 -12.99
N ILE A 271 2.65 -9.57 -13.28
CA ILE A 271 3.68 -8.55 -13.05
C ILE A 271 4.07 -8.51 -11.58
N THR A 272 3.08 -8.46 -10.68
CA THR A 272 3.32 -8.42 -9.23
C THR A 272 4.00 -9.69 -8.76
N TYR A 273 3.45 -10.84 -9.08
CA TYR A 273 3.96 -12.16 -8.71
C TYR A 273 5.42 -12.36 -9.16
N ARG A 274 5.73 -12.04 -10.41
CA ARG A 274 7.10 -12.16 -10.96
C ARG A 274 8.10 -11.19 -10.33
N SER A 275 7.61 -10.15 -9.66
CA SER A 275 8.43 -9.21 -8.88
C SER A 275 8.76 -9.70 -7.46
N LEU A 276 8.16 -10.80 -7.01
CA LEU A 276 8.19 -11.30 -5.63
C LEU A 276 8.77 -12.73 -5.55
N PRO A 277 10.11 -12.89 -5.64
CA PRO A 277 10.72 -14.21 -5.76
C PRO A 277 10.49 -15.12 -4.54
N ASP A 278 10.42 -14.57 -3.33
CA ASP A 278 10.16 -15.38 -2.14
C ASP A 278 8.69 -15.82 -2.07
N LEU A 279 7.76 -14.99 -2.52
CA LEU A 279 6.35 -15.35 -2.58
C LEU A 279 6.12 -16.50 -3.59
N GLN A 280 6.88 -16.54 -4.68
CA GLN A 280 6.80 -17.61 -5.69
C GLN A 280 7.14 -19.00 -5.14
N LYS A 281 7.88 -19.08 -4.01
CA LYS A 281 8.19 -20.36 -3.36
C LYS A 281 6.97 -21.00 -2.70
N THR A 282 5.99 -20.21 -2.29
CA THR A 282 4.83 -20.65 -1.52
C THR A 282 3.49 -20.42 -2.23
N LEU A 283 3.41 -19.45 -3.13
CA LEU A 283 2.19 -19.10 -3.84
C LEU A 283 2.26 -19.58 -5.30
N LYS A 284 1.24 -20.31 -5.75
CA LYS A 284 1.13 -20.74 -7.16
C LYS A 284 0.48 -19.63 -8.01
N PRO A 285 0.73 -19.58 -9.35
CA PRO A 285 0.15 -18.57 -10.24
C PRO A 285 -1.37 -18.42 -10.15
N GLN A 286 -2.12 -19.53 -10.00
CA GLN A 286 -3.58 -19.45 -9.82
C GLN A 286 -3.97 -18.69 -8.55
N LEU A 287 -3.29 -18.94 -7.42
CA LEU A 287 -3.56 -18.24 -6.16
C LEU A 287 -3.07 -16.79 -6.19
N ALA A 288 -2.03 -16.50 -6.94
CA ALA A 288 -1.60 -15.11 -7.18
C ALA A 288 -2.67 -14.33 -7.97
N LEU A 289 -3.28 -14.96 -8.99
CA LEU A 289 -4.43 -14.37 -9.67
C LEU A 289 -5.63 -14.21 -8.73
N ASP A 290 -5.93 -15.23 -7.92
CA ASP A 290 -7.03 -15.18 -6.97
C ASP A 290 -6.85 -14.03 -5.96
N SER A 291 -5.64 -13.86 -5.41
CA SER A 291 -5.28 -12.74 -4.53
C SER A 291 -5.45 -11.38 -5.25
N MET A 292 -5.00 -11.29 -6.50
CA MET A 292 -5.17 -10.09 -7.31
C MET A 292 -6.65 -9.75 -7.55
N LEU A 293 -7.48 -10.74 -7.83
CA LEU A 293 -8.91 -10.55 -8.04
C LEU A 293 -9.63 -10.09 -6.76
N GLU A 294 -9.24 -10.63 -5.60
CA GLU A 294 -9.72 -10.17 -4.30
C GLU A 294 -9.42 -8.68 -4.07
N LEU A 295 -8.15 -8.30 -4.29
CA LEU A 295 -7.70 -6.92 -4.16
C LEU A 295 -8.38 -6.00 -5.19
N ALA A 296 -8.34 -6.37 -6.46
CA ALA A 296 -8.94 -5.61 -7.55
C ALA A 296 -10.42 -5.34 -7.31
N HIS A 297 -11.17 -6.36 -6.86
CA HIS A 297 -12.58 -6.22 -6.50
C HIS A 297 -12.78 -5.24 -5.34
N ALA A 298 -11.97 -5.33 -4.27
CA ALA A 298 -12.06 -4.42 -3.13
C ALA A 298 -11.81 -2.96 -3.53
N TYR A 299 -10.78 -2.72 -4.35
CA TYR A 299 -10.48 -1.38 -4.87
C TYR A 299 -11.63 -0.85 -5.74
N GLY A 300 -12.19 -1.67 -6.65
CA GLY A 300 -13.26 -1.26 -7.55
C GLY A 300 -14.60 -1.01 -6.85
N THR A 301 -14.97 -1.85 -5.89
CA THR A 301 -16.26 -1.73 -5.17
C THR A 301 -16.28 -0.63 -4.12
N SER A 302 -15.13 -0.26 -3.58
CA SER A 302 -15.00 0.80 -2.59
C SER A 302 -14.82 2.19 -3.21
N HIS A 303 -14.58 2.26 -4.52
CA HIS A 303 -14.39 3.52 -5.24
C HIS A 303 -15.68 4.36 -5.27
N LEU A 304 -15.62 5.57 -4.74
CA LEU A 304 -16.75 6.49 -4.74
C LEU A 304 -16.99 7.04 -6.15
N LYS A 305 -18.20 6.86 -6.67
CA LYS A 305 -18.59 7.26 -8.03
C LYS A 305 -18.28 8.74 -8.28
N GLY A 306 -17.48 9.00 -9.31
CA GLY A 306 -17.11 10.36 -9.74
C GLY A 306 -15.94 11.00 -8.99
N GLN A 307 -15.42 10.39 -7.93
CA GLN A 307 -14.34 10.97 -7.12
C GLN A 307 -12.92 10.57 -7.58
N GLY A 308 -12.80 9.57 -8.43
CA GLY A 308 -11.49 9.04 -8.82
C GLY A 308 -10.84 8.14 -7.76
N TRP A 309 -9.74 7.50 -8.12
CA TRP A 309 -8.97 6.66 -7.21
C TRP A 309 -8.37 7.47 -6.07
N GLY A 310 -8.30 6.90 -4.88
CA GLY A 310 -7.58 7.47 -3.75
C GLY A 310 -8.33 8.55 -2.96
N TYR A 311 -9.62 8.71 -3.17
CA TYR A 311 -10.42 9.74 -2.52
C TYR A 311 -10.65 9.46 -1.04
N ASN A 312 -10.23 10.40 -0.18
CA ASN A 312 -10.56 10.35 1.25
C ASN A 312 -11.99 10.86 1.47
N ASP A 313 -12.89 9.98 1.89
CA ASP A 313 -14.28 10.33 2.19
C ASP A 313 -14.39 11.10 3.52
N ALA A 314 -14.76 12.37 3.45
CA ALA A 314 -14.86 13.23 4.62
C ALA A 314 -15.86 12.70 5.66
N LYS A 315 -16.97 12.09 5.23
CA LYS A 315 -18.00 11.54 6.13
C LYS A 315 -17.47 10.26 6.81
N GLY A 316 -16.86 9.37 6.05
CA GLY A 316 -16.24 8.16 6.59
C GLY A 316 -15.16 8.50 7.61
N TRP A 317 -14.27 9.45 7.29
CA TRP A 317 -13.26 9.94 8.21
C TRP A 317 -13.85 10.60 9.46
N SER A 318 -14.83 11.50 9.31
CA SER A 318 -15.47 12.16 10.47
C SER A 318 -16.07 11.14 11.46
N ASN A 319 -16.77 10.14 10.93
CA ASN A 319 -17.33 9.07 11.76
C ASN A 319 -16.23 8.26 12.46
N TYR A 320 -15.19 7.89 11.71
CA TYR A 320 -14.05 7.14 12.24
C TYR A 320 -13.33 7.91 13.35
N LEU A 321 -13.04 9.20 13.15
CA LEU A 321 -12.35 10.05 14.12
C LEU A 321 -13.11 10.15 15.44
N LYS A 322 -14.45 10.25 15.36
CA LYS A 322 -15.30 10.21 16.56
C LYS A 322 -15.15 8.86 17.28
N VAL A 323 -15.21 7.75 16.56
CA VAL A 323 -15.09 6.40 17.15
C VAL A 323 -13.76 6.21 17.85
N VAL A 324 -12.63 6.57 17.22
CA VAL A 324 -11.31 6.38 17.85
C VAL A 324 -11.09 7.31 19.05
N HIS A 325 -11.68 8.50 19.02
CA HIS A 325 -11.68 9.40 20.20
C HIS A 325 -12.52 8.84 21.33
N ASP A 326 -13.75 8.39 21.09
CA ASP A 326 -14.64 7.81 22.10
C ASP A 326 -14.04 6.52 22.72
N LEU A 327 -13.21 5.78 21.94
CA LEU A 327 -12.43 4.64 22.42
C LEU A 327 -11.18 5.03 23.24
N GLY A 328 -10.85 6.31 23.33
CA GLY A 328 -9.62 6.78 23.97
C GLY A 328 -8.34 6.43 23.20
N GLN A 329 -8.44 6.12 21.91
CA GLN A 329 -7.29 5.88 21.05
C GLN A 329 -6.60 7.17 20.60
N THR A 330 -7.29 8.31 20.70
CA THR A 330 -6.73 9.65 20.58
C THR A 330 -7.13 10.49 21.80
N LYS A 331 -6.23 11.38 22.22
CA LYS A 331 -6.45 12.27 23.39
C LYS A 331 -7.45 13.38 23.09
N LYS A 332 -7.54 13.77 21.81
CA LYS A 332 -8.45 14.81 21.32
C LYS A 332 -9.20 14.33 20.09
N LEU A 333 -10.37 14.88 19.86
CA LEU A 333 -11.10 14.70 18.61
C LEU A 333 -10.36 15.46 17.49
N LEU A 334 -9.75 14.71 16.58
CA LEU A 334 -9.04 15.29 15.44
C LEU A 334 -10.03 15.86 14.41
N ALA A 335 -9.70 17.01 13.82
CA ALA A 335 -10.48 17.52 12.70
C ALA A 335 -10.04 16.85 11.39
N THR A 336 -10.97 16.58 10.48
CA THR A 336 -10.68 15.91 9.19
C THR A 336 -9.61 16.66 8.37
N LYS A 337 -9.63 18.00 8.40
CA LYS A 337 -8.62 18.84 7.73
C LYS A 337 -7.18 18.61 8.22
N ASP A 338 -7.02 18.13 9.46
CA ASP A 338 -5.70 17.83 10.02
C ASP A 338 -5.24 16.40 9.65
N VAL A 339 -6.17 15.53 9.26
CA VAL A 339 -5.91 14.12 8.97
C VAL A 339 -5.64 13.87 7.49
N PHE A 340 -6.38 14.52 6.58
CA PHE A 340 -6.20 14.28 5.14
C PHE A 340 -6.40 15.53 4.29
N THR A 341 -5.96 15.42 3.02
CA THR A 341 -6.33 16.31 1.90
C THR A 341 -6.55 15.49 0.63
N ASN A 342 -7.47 15.95 -0.24
CA ASN A 342 -7.70 15.36 -1.56
C ASN A 342 -7.05 16.16 -2.70
N GLU A 343 -6.32 17.24 -2.41
CA GLU A 343 -5.77 18.12 -3.45
C GLU A 343 -4.87 17.39 -4.44
N LEU A 344 -3.90 16.59 -3.94
CA LEU A 344 -2.99 15.85 -4.80
C LEU A 344 -3.72 14.73 -5.56
N GLN A 345 -4.67 14.08 -4.88
CA GLN A 345 -5.48 13.00 -5.44
C GLN A 345 -6.29 13.46 -6.67
N VAL A 346 -6.97 14.59 -6.56
CA VAL A 346 -7.75 15.18 -7.67
C VAL A 346 -6.88 15.47 -8.87
N VAL A 347 -5.72 16.11 -8.66
CA VAL A 347 -4.78 16.44 -9.74
C VAL A 347 -4.18 15.18 -10.35
N ALA A 348 -3.82 14.18 -9.53
CA ALA A 348 -3.25 12.92 -9.99
C ALA A 348 -4.23 12.17 -10.91
N ASN A 349 -5.50 12.02 -10.52
CA ASN A 349 -6.52 11.37 -11.35
C ASN A 349 -6.74 12.10 -12.68
N ARG A 350 -6.77 13.44 -12.67
CA ARG A 350 -6.98 14.23 -13.88
C ARG A 350 -5.83 14.16 -14.87
N LYS A 351 -4.57 14.09 -14.35
CA LYS A 351 -3.34 14.15 -15.18
C LYS A 351 -2.79 12.77 -15.56
N ALA A 352 -3.21 11.69 -14.91
CA ALA A 352 -2.73 10.35 -15.22
C ALA A 352 -3.14 9.92 -16.62
N ASP A 353 -2.21 9.31 -17.36
CA ASP A 353 -2.49 8.73 -18.68
C ASP A 353 -3.15 7.35 -18.54
N ALA A 354 -4.40 7.38 -18.09
CA ALA A 354 -5.23 6.20 -17.91
C ALA A 354 -5.50 5.46 -19.25
N ALA A 355 -5.55 6.20 -20.35
CA ALA A 355 -5.77 5.62 -21.69
C ALA A 355 -4.57 4.75 -22.10
N ARG A 356 -3.35 5.25 -21.91
CA ARG A 356 -2.11 4.48 -22.11
C ARG A 356 -2.09 3.23 -21.23
N ALA A 357 -2.39 3.36 -19.95
CA ALA A 357 -2.37 2.23 -19.03
C ALA A 357 -3.33 1.11 -19.45
N ARG A 358 -4.56 1.47 -19.86
CA ARG A 358 -5.55 0.50 -20.38
C ARG A 358 -5.10 -0.13 -21.72
N LYS A 359 -4.46 0.64 -22.62
CA LYS A 359 -3.91 0.12 -23.88
C LYS A 359 -2.78 -0.87 -23.61
N ASP A 360 -1.84 -0.53 -22.72
CA ASP A 360 -0.72 -1.38 -22.35
C ASP A 360 -1.21 -2.69 -21.69
N ALA A 361 -2.24 -2.60 -20.84
CA ALA A 361 -2.87 -3.76 -20.21
C ALA A 361 -3.48 -4.73 -21.23
N LYS A 362 -4.17 -4.22 -22.25
CA LYS A 362 -4.75 -5.04 -23.34
C LYS A 362 -3.69 -5.68 -24.23
N ALA A 363 -2.56 -4.99 -24.43
CA ALA A 363 -1.44 -5.46 -25.26
C ALA A 363 -0.49 -6.40 -24.50
N TYR A 364 -0.62 -6.53 -23.17
CA TYR A 364 0.29 -7.30 -22.34
C TYR A 364 0.24 -8.78 -22.66
N LYS A 365 1.41 -9.38 -22.93
CA LYS A 365 1.54 -10.80 -23.24
C LYS A 365 1.78 -11.60 -21.96
N LEU A 366 0.83 -12.47 -21.65
CA LEU A 366 0.97 -13.38 -20.51
C LEU A 366 1.98 -14.49 -20.82
N ASP A 367 2.73 -14.91 -19.81
CA ASP A 367 3.49 -16.15 -19.87
C ASP A 367 2.56 -17.38 -19.81
N LYS A 368 3.13 -18.58 -20.07
CA LYS A 368 2.37 -19.83 -20.14
C LYS A 368 1.60 -20.11 -18.83
N ASP A 369 2.22 -19.84 -17.67
CA ASP A 369 1.62 -20.15 -16.39
C ASP A 369 0.37 -19.30 -16.13
N PHE A 370 0.46 -18.00 -16.39
CA PHE A 370 -0.65 -17.07 -16.20
C PHE A 370 -1.72 -17.17 -17.31
N ALA A 371 -1.34 -17.52 -18.54
CA ALA A 371 -2.30 -17.76 -19.59
C ALA A 371 -3.27 -18.92 -19.27
N GLN A 372 -2.82 -19.90 -18.49
CA GLN A 372 -3.61 -21.07 -18.07
C GLN A 372 -4.47 -20.82 -16.83
N THR A 373 -4.27 -19.71 -16.11
CA THR A 373 -5.06 -19.39 -14.90
C THR A 373 -6.51 -19.06 -15.27
N LYS A 374 -7.42 -19.36 -14.33
CA LYS A 374 -8.87 -19.12 -14.50
C LYS A 374 -9.33 -17.95 -13.64
N VAL A 375 -9.97 -16.98 -14.24
CA VAL A 375 -10.64 -15.89 -13.51
C VAL A 375 -11.88 -16.45 -12.83
N ARG A 376 -11.99 -16.28 -11.51
CA ARG A 376 -13.19 -16.68 -10.78
C ARG A 376 -14.36 -15.76 -11.13
N ALA A 377 -15.54 -16.33 -11.34
CA ALA A 377 -16.77 -15.57 -11.54
C ALA A 377 -17.07 -14.65 -10.35
N GLY A 378 -17.57 -13.44 -10.61
CA GLY A 378 -17.95 -12.48 -9.57
C GLY A 378 -16.81 -11.59 -9.06
N PHE A 379 -15.57 -11.75 -9.57
CA PHE A 379 -14.44 -10.87 -9.27
C PHE A 379 -14.15 -9.95 -10.47
N THR A 380 -14.87 -8.84 -10.56
CA THR A 380 -14.60 -7.73 -11.48
C THR A 380 -14.31 -6.47 -10.70
N MET A 381 -13.37 -5.65 -11.20
CA MET A 381 -13.12 -4.28 -10.71
C MET A 381 -14.24 -3.34 -11.13
#